data_1b604eafaea92a3463d4caff163f15c1
#
_entry.id   1b604eafaea92a3463d4caff163f15c1
#
_cell.length_a   1.000
_cell.length_b   1.000
_cell.length_c   1.000
_cell.angle_alpha   90.00
_cell.angle_beta   90.00
_cell.angle_gamma   90.00
#
_symmetry.space_group_name_H-M   'P 1'
#
loop_
_entity.id
_entity.type
_entity.pdbx_description
1 polymer ?
#
loop_
_entity_poly.entity_id
_entity_poly.type
_entity_poly.pdbx_seq_one_letter_code
_entity_poly.pdbx_strand_id
1 'polypeptide(L)'
;VKWTLAGNELPAECAQSLAIQARWLRQRLEWHLLGNHLFVNAKALVFAGCFFDGPEADAWLAEGLSILRVQIPEQILSDGGQFERSPMYHALALEDMLDLENLARMFPTRSVSWRGMVQDRIASMRHWLGVMCHPDGEVSFFNDSAIGVAPAPAELDAYAQRLGLGMIPQPADGCTLLAESGFVRMQAGPAVVIADVGPVGPDYLPGHAHADTLSFELSLDGKRVLVNSGTSEYGIGAERLRQRGTEAHNTVTVGGHDSSEVWGGFRVARRAQPVDRVINSDGNPIRVSCSHDGFARLAGRPIHRRDWTLTPTGLTVTDTIVGPGEGRSFWHWMPGIHVSPGSPIALANRSLRVSVNGAAWSTGSSTWHPEFGVLMSNERSCAEFSGRNCTVCLEWT
;
A
#
# COMPACT_ATOMS: atom_id res chain seq x y z
N VAL A 1 3.61 5.52 -28.99
CA VAL A 1 2.27 4.96 -29.25
C VAL A 1 1.18 5.91 -28.78
N LYS A 2 1.05 6.25 -27.47
CA LYS A 2 0.01 7.18 -26.95
C LYS A 2 -0.04 8.50 -27.75
N TRP A 3 1.12 9.10 -28.06
CA TRP A 3 1.25 10.30 -28.87
C TRP A 3 0.62 10.16 -30.28
N THR A 4 0.90 9.05 -30.96
CA THR A 4 0.40 8.77 -32.30
C THR A 4 -1.11 8.45 -32.28
N LEU A 5 -1.57 7.69 -31.28
CA LEU A 5 -2.99 7.40 -31.08
C LEU A 5 -3.82 8.65 -30.78
N ALA A 6 -3.19 9.70 -30.25
CA ALA A 6 -3.80 11.02 -30.06
C ALA A 6 -3.85 11.84 -31.38
N GLY A 7 -3.49 11.26 -32.52
CA GLY A 7 -3.54 11.92 -33.85
C GLY A 7 -2.30 12.76 -34.18
N ASN A 8 -1.23 12.68 -33.40
CA ASN A 8 0.00 13.42 -33.66
C ASN A 8 0.94 12.62 -34.56
N GLU A 9 1.68 13.32 -35.43
CA GLU A 9 2.75 12.71 -36.22
C GLU A 9 3.96 12.38 -35.35
N LEU A 10 4.54 11.21 -35.57
CA LEU A 10 5.82 10.82 -34.98
C LEU A 10 6.91 10.98 -36.06
N PRO A 11 7.91 11.86 -35.86
CA PRO A 11 9.03 11.98 -36.79
C PRO A 11 9.73 10.64 -37.05
N ALA A 12 10.19 10.41 -38.27
CA ALA A 12 10.80 9.14 -38.65
C ALA A 12 12.03 8.77 -37.80
N GLU A 13 12.84 9.77 -37.42
CA GLU A 13 13.96 9.58 -36.51
C GLU A 13 13.51 9.11 -35.11
N CYS A 14 12.38 9.61 -34.61
CA CYS A 14 11.82 9.15 -33.33
C CYS A 14 11.33 7.69 -33.42
N ALA A 15 10.66 7.33 -34.51
CA ALA A 15 10.24 5.95 -34.74
C ALA A 15 11.46 5.01 -34.86
N GLN A 16 12.52 5.43 -35.58
CA GLN A 16 13.77 4.67 -35.64
C GLN A 16 14.43 4.51 -34.28
N SER A 17 14.47 5.57 -33.46
CA SER A 17 15.01 5.52 -32.10
C SER A 17 14.23 4.56 -31.23
N LEU A 18 12.89 4.56 -31.27
CA LEU A 18 12.05 3.63 -30.53
C LEU A 18 12.30 2.15 -30.94
N ALA A 19 12.46 1.88 -32.23
CA ALA A 19 12.79 0.53 -32.69
C ALA A 19 14.17 0.07 -32.18
N ILE A 20 15.19 0.96 -32.16
CA ILE A 20 16.50 0.68 -31.56
C ILE A 20 16.37 0.39 -30.07
N GLN A 21 15.58 1.18 -29.34
CA GLN A 21 15.34 0.98 -27.90
C GLN A 21 14.64 -0.36 -27.63
N ALA A 22 13.64 -0.75 -28.43
CA ALA A 22 12.96 -2.03 -28.30
C ALA A 22 13.92 -3.22 -28.53
N ARG A 23 14.82 -3.13 -29.53
CA ARG A 23 15.87 -4.12 -29.78
C ARG A 23 16.84 -4.23 -28.61
N TRP A 24 17.23 -3.08 -28.07
CA TRP A 24 18.14 -3.04 -26.92
C TRP A 24 17.50 -3.62 -25.67
N LEU A 25 16.24 -3.23 -25.37
CA LEU A 25 15.45 -3.72 -24.23
C LEU A 25 15.31 -5.23 -24.29
N ARG A 26 14.93 -5.77 -25.44
CA ARG A 26 14.75 -7.22 -25.64
C ARG A 26 15.96 -8.06 -25.23
N GLN A 27 17.18 -7.50 -25.40
CA GLN A 27 18.43 -8.16 -25.02
C GLN A 27 18.82 -7.97 -23.55
N ARG A 28 18.07 -7.12 -22.82
CA ARG A 28 18.41 -6.66 -21.46
C ARG A 28 17.19 -6.58 -20.56
N LEU A 29 16.31 -7.55 -20.70
CA LEU A 29 15.18 -7.68 -19.79
C LEU A 29 15.66 -7.87 -18.36
N GLU A 30 15.01 -7.22 -17.41
CA GLU A 30 15.44 -7.12 -16.02
C GLU A 30 15.03 -8.35 -15.19
N TRP A 31 15.33 -9.56 -15.69
CA TRP A 31 15.09 -10.82 -15.00
C TRP A 31 15.72 -10.91 -13.62
N HIS A 32 16.78 -10.16 -13.38
CA HIS A 32 17.46 -10.11 -12.09
C HIS A 32 16.77 -9.21 -11.07
N LEU A 33 15.89 -8.31 -11.49
CA LEU A 33 15.10 -7.43 -10.64
C LEU A 33 13.69 -7.96 -10.41
N LEU A 34 13.07 -8.59 -11.42
CA LEU A 34 11.71 -9.11 -11.38
C LEU A 34 10.64 -8.02 -11.10
N GLY A 35 9.48 -8.42 -10.55
CA GLY A 35 8.43 -7.51 -10.10
C GLY A 35 8.00 -6.50 -11.16
N ASN A 36 7.75 -5.28 -10.73
CA ASN A 36 7.34 -4.17 -11.57
C ASN A 36 8.31 -3.87 -12.72
N HIS A 37 9.63 -4.07 -12.53
CA HIS A 37 10.63 -3.87 -13.59
C HIS A 37 10.39 -4.79 -14.78
N LEU A 38 10.27 -6.09 -14.54
CA LEU A 38 10.04 -7.07 -15.59
C LEU A 38 8.67 -6.87 -16.25
N PHE A 39 7.65 -6.48 -15.46
CA PHE A 39 6.31 -6.16 -15.97
C PHE A 39 6.36 -4.99 -16.97
N VAL A 40 7.00 -3.89 -16.63
CA VAL A 40 7.13 -2.69 -17.48
C VAL A 40 7.98 -2.99 -18.72
N ASN A 41 9.04 -3.80 -18.60
CA ASN A 41 9.81 -4.25 -19.76
C ASN A 41 8.92 -5.02 -20.75
N ALA A 42 8.11 -5.95 -20.24
CA ALA A 42 7.19 -6.73 -21.08
C ALA A 42 6.10 -5.85 -21.71
N LYS A 43 5.50 -4.92 -20.95
CA LYS A 43 4.56 -3.91 -21.45
C LYS A 43 5.18 -3.12 -22.61
N ALA A 44 6.43 -2.64 -22.48
CA ALA A 44 7.11 -1.89 -23.52
C ALA A 44 7.29 -2.70 -24.80
N LEU A 45 7.62 -4.00 -24.69
CA LEU A 45 7.72 -4.90 -25.86
C LEU A 45 6.35 -5.12 -26.53
N VAL A 46 5.27 -5.25 -25.76
CA VAL A 46 3.91 -5.36 -26.28
C VAL A 46 3.49 -4.09 -27.02
N PHE A 47 3.81 -2.92 -26.46
CA PHE A 47 3.56 -1.63 -27.11
C PHE A 47 4.33 -1.50 -28.43
N ALA A 48 5.60 -1.85 -28.44
CA ALA A 48 6.44 -1.80 -29.66
C ALA A 48 5.92 -2.80 -30.71
N GLY A 49 5.56 -4.03 -30.28
CA GLY A 49 5.05 -5.07 -31.13
C GLY A 49 3.67 -4.77 -31.73
N CYS A 50 2.84 -3.95 -31.06
CA CYS A 50 1.58 -3.47 -31.62
C CYS A 50 1.77 -2.27 -32.56
N PHE A 51 2.75 -1.43 -32.28
CA PHE A 51 2.99 -0.16 -33.01
C PHE A 51 3.73 -0.36 -34.32
N PHE A 52 4.74 -1.22 -34.35
CA PHE A 52 5.52 -1.53 -35.55
C PHE A 52 4.95 -2.72 -36.27
N ASP A 53 5.31 -2.85 -37.54
CA ASP A 53 4.93 -3.98 -38.40
C ASP A 53 6.15 -4.85 -38.77
N GLY A 54 5.88 -6.10 -39.14
CA GLY A 54 6.85 -7.06 -39.64
C GLY A 54 7.33 -8.07 -38.60
N PRO A 55 8.17 -9.04 -39.03
CA PRO A 55 8.53 -10.20 -38.19
C PRO A 55 9.23 -9.85 -36.87
N GLU A 56 9.97 -8.74 -36.85
CA GLU A 56 10.65 -8.26 -35.65
C GLU A 56 9.66 -7.73 -34.60
N ALA A 57 8.65 -6.96 -35.06
CA ALA A 57 7.57 -6.47 -34.20
C ALA A 57 6.72 -7.62 -33.64
N ASP A 58 6.43 -8.63 -34.48
CA ASP A 58 5.72 -9.85 -34.06
C ASP A 58 6.50 -10.62 -32.99
N ALA A 59 7.84 -10.67 -33.11
CA ALA A 59 8.69 -11.29 -32.09
C ALA A 59 8.69 -10.51 -30.76
N TRP A 60 8.70 -9.15 -30.78
CA TRP A 60 8.58 -8.34 -29.58
C TRP A 60 7.23 -8.57 -28.88
N LEU A 61 6.15 -8.55 -29.67
CA LEU A 61 4.80 -8.84 -29.14
C LEU A 61 4.73 -10.23 -28.49
N ALA A 62 5.21 -11.25 -29.15
CA ALA A 62 5.19 -12.62 -28.66
C ALA A 62 5.98 -12.77 -27.34
N GLU A 63 7.18 -12.16 -27.27
CA GLU A 63 8.02 -12.20 -26.08
C GLU A 63 7.41 -11.42 -24.91
N GLY A 64 6.97 -10.19 -25.14
CA GLY A 64 6.26 -9.39 -24.12
C GLY A 64 5.03 -10.10 -23.57
N LEU A 65 4.21 -10.69 -24.44
CA LEU A 65 3.04 -11.47 -24.02
C LEU A 65 3.40 -12.75 -23.26
N SER A 66 4.51 -13.43 -23.62
CA SER A 66 4.96 -14.60 -22.88
C SER A 66 5.31 -14.28 -21.44
N ILE A 67 5.91 -13.12 -21.19
CA ILE A 67 6.24 -12.62 -19.86
C ILE A 67 4.97 -12.20 -19.12
N LEU A 68 4.09 -11.38 -19.74
CA LEU A 68 2.86 -10.93 -19.10
C LEU A 68 1.91 -12.06 -18.72
N ARG A 69 1.85 -13.17 -19.46
CA ARG A 69 1.06 -14.35 -19.09
C ARG A 69 1.50 -14.98 -17.76
N VAL A 70 2.75 -14.81 -17.38
CA VAL A 70 3.27 -15.26 -16.08
C VAL A 70 3.12 -14.14 -15.06
N GLN A 71 3.51 -12.92 -15.40
CA GLN A 71 3.63 -11.83 -14.44
C GLN A 71 2.27 -11.27 -13.98
N ILE A 72 1.26 -11.23 -14.83
CA ILE A 72 -0.09 -10.75 -14.43
C ILE A 72 -0.68 -11.63 -13.32
N PRO A 73 -0.82 -12.95 -13.46
CA PRO A 73 -1.37 -13.80 -12.40
C PRO A 73 -0.46 -13.88 -11.16
N GLU A 74 0.85 -13.66 -11.29
CA GLU A 74 1.78 -13.65 -10.17
C GLU A 74 1.70 -12.34 -9.37
N GLN A 75 1.70 -11.20 -10.06
CA GLN A 75 1.77 -9.90 -9.41
C GLN A 75 0.41 -9.32 -9.01
N ILE A 76 -0.68 -9.75 -9.64
CA ILE A 76 -2.03 -9.31 -9.30
C ILE A 76 -2.73 -10.42 -8.54
N LEU A 77 -2.87 -10.24 -7.24
CA LEU A 77 -3.49 -11.18 -6.31
C LEU A 77 -4.99 -11.37 -6.61
N SER A 78 -5.61 -12.38 -6.04
CA SER A 78 -7.02 -12.71 -6.32
C SER A 78 -8.00 -11.64 -5.84
N ASP A 79 -7.62 -10.85 -4.82
CA ASP A 79 -8.37 -9.69 -4.34
C ASP A 79 -8.12 -8.40 -5.15
N GLY A 80 -7.26 -8.47 -6.18
CA GLY A 80 -6.88 -7.35 -7.03
C GLY A 80 -5.64 -6.59 -6.58
N GLY A 81 -5.13 -6.84 -5.38
CA GLY A 81 -3.92 -6.18 -4.87
C GLY A 81 -2.67 -6.53 -5.67
N GLN A 82 -1.78 -5.57 -5.87
CA GLN A 82 -0.45 -5.84 -6.38
C GLN A 82 0.38 -6.50 -5.26
N PHE A 83 1.13 -7.56 -5.58
CA PHE A 83 1.72 -8.51 -4.63
C PHE A 83 2.75 -7.91 -3.65
N GLU A 84 3.35 -6.75 -3.98
CA GLU A 84 4.27 -6.02 -3.08
C GLU A 84 3.53 -5.23 -2.00
N ARG A 85 2.19 -5.17 -2.07
CA ARG A 85 1.31 -4.57 -1.06
C ARG A 85 1.57 -3.09 -0.77
N SER A 86 2.10 -2.37 -1.73
CA SER A 86 2.24 -0.91 -1.69
C SER A 86 1.09 -0.27 -2.47
N PRO A 87 0.29 0.61 -1.87
CA PRO A 87 -0.76 1.33 -2.60
C PRO A 87 -0.23 2.17 -3.76
N MET A 88 0.96 2.75 -3.63
CA MET A 88 1.63 3.50 -4.70
C MET A 88 2.03 2.58 -5.87
N TYR A 89 2.69 1.45 -5.61
CA TYR A 89 3.07 0.49 -6.67
C TYR A 89 1.86 -0.19 -7.27
N HIS A 90 0.80 -0.39 -6.49
CA HIS A 90 -0.47 -0.86 -7.03
C HIS A 90 -1.08 0.13 -8.02
N ALA A 91 -1.06 1.44 -7.72
CA ALA A 91 -1.56 2.48 -8.63
C ALA A 91 -0.76 2.51 -9.95
N LEU A 92 0.58 2.37 -9.90
CA LEU A 92 1.42 2.21 -11.10
C LEU A 92 1.05 0.96 -11.91
N ALA A 93 0.87 -0.19 -11.23
CA ALA A 93 0.48 -1.43 -11.90
C ALA A 93 -0.92 -1.33 -12.52
N LEU A 94 -1.85 -0.62 -11.88
CA LEU A 94 -3.18 -0.36 -12.45
C LEU A 94 -3.10 0.54 -13.69
N GLU A 95 -2.24 1.57 -13.69
CA GLU A 95 -1.96 2.35 -14.90
C GLU A 95 -1.45 1.47 -16.03
N ASP A 96 -0.51 0.58 -15.73
CA ASP A 96 0.03 -0.36 -16.72
C ASP A 96 -1.05 -1.26 -17.33
N MET A 97 -1.97 -1.76 -16.51
CA MET A 97 -3.08 -2.60 -16.95
C MET A 97 -4.10 -1.80 -17.80
N LEU A 98 -4.41 -0.56 -17.40
CA LEU A 98 -5.27 0.33 -18.19
C LEU A 98 -4.64 0.69 -19.54
N ASP A 99 -3.33 0.89 -19.57
CA ASP A 99 -2.57 1.12 -20.81
C ASP A 99 -2.63 -0.08 -21.75
N LEU A 100 -2.48 -1.29 -21.22
CA LEU A 100 -2.62 -2.52 -21.99
C LEU A 100 -4.05 -2.69 -22.54
N GLU A 101 -5.08 -2.40 -21.74
CA GLU A 101 -6.48 -2.43 -22.21
C GLU A 101 -6.72 -1.37 -23.29
N ASN A 102 -6.17 -0.17 -23.15
CA ASN A 102 -6.25 0.87 -24.16
C ASN A 102 -5.58 0.42 -25.48
N LEU A 103 -4.37 -0.12 -25.37
CA LEU A 103 -3.65 -0.66 -26.52
C LEU A 103 -4.44 -1.77 -27.21
N ALA A 104 -5.04 -2.67 -26.43
CA ALA A 104 -5.84 -3.77 -26.96
C ALA A 104 -7.06 -3.29 -27.77
N ARG A 105 -7.66 -2.18 -27.37
CA ARG A 105 -8.79 -1.56 -28.09
C ARG A 105 -8.36 -0.91 -29.39
N MET A 106 -7.18 -0.30 -29.39
CA MET A 106 -6.64 0.37 -30.56
C MET A 106 -6.10 -0.59 -31.60
N PHE A 107 -5.67 -1.79 -31.19
CA PHE A 107 -5.16 -2.85 -32.08
C PHE A 107 -5.96 -4.16 -31.89
N PRO A 108 -7.27 -4.17 -32.24
CA PRO A 108 -8.15 -5.27 -31.90
C PRO A 108 -7.74 -6.61 -32.55
N THR A 109 -7.18 -6.59 -33.77
CA THR A 109 -6.70 -7.81 -34.45
C THR A 109 -5.47 -8.42 -33.80
N ARG A 110 -4.59 -7.61 -33.18
CA ARG A 110 -3.38 -8.06 -32.47
C ARG A 110 -3.66 -8.46 -31.01
N SER A 111 -4.82 -8.10 -30.46
CA SER A 111 -5.13 -8.28 -29.04
C SER A 111 -6.05 -9.46 -28.72
N VAL A 112 -6.62 -10.13 -29.73
CA VAL A 112 -7.62 -11.22 -29.56
C VAL A 112 -7.18 -12.28 -28.54
N SER A 113 -5.90 -12.65 -28.54
CA SER A 113 -5.38 -13.75 -27.72
C SER A 113 -4.97 -13.34 -26.30
N TRP A 114 -4.99 -12.05 -25.94
CA TRP A 114 -4.45 -11.60 -24.67
C TRP A 114 -5.29 -10.53 -23.94
N ARG A 115 -6.22 -9.86 -24.61
CA ARG A 115 -7.03 -8.81 -24.01
C ARG A 115 -7.82 -9.28 -22.79
N GLY A 116 -8.40 -10.47 -22.82
CA GLY A 116 -9.15 -11.04 -21.69
C GLY A 116 -8.31 -11.14 -20.43
N MET A 117 -7.06 -11.58 -20.56
CA MET A 117 -6.11 -11.68 -19.43
C MET A 117 -5.92 -10.34 -18.70
N VAL A 118 -5.90 -9.22 -19.42
CA VAL A 118 -5.78 -7.88 -18.85
C VAL A 118 -7.11 -7.41 -18.27
N GLN A 119 -8.18 -7.50 -19.06
CA GLN A 119 -9.50 -6.97 -18.73
C GLN A 119 -10.08 -7.59 -17.45
N ASP A 120 -9.89 -8.89 -17.26
CA ASP A 120 -10.44 -9.66 -16.13
C ASP A 120 -9.88 -9.21 -14.77
N ARG A 121 -8.74 -8.52 -14.74
CA ARG A 121 -8.09 -8.05 -13.50
C ARG A 121 -8.39 -6.59 -13.14
N ILE A 122 -8.71 -5.75 -14.10
CA ILE A 122 -8.83 -4.29 -13.89
C ILE A 122 -9.92 -3.94 -12.87
N ALA A 123 -11.06 -4.63 -12.89
CA ALA A 123 -12.15 -4.33 -11.97
C ALA A 123 -11.77 -4.57 -10.50
N SER A 124 -11.12 -5.70 -10.21
CA SER A 124 -10.64 -6.03 -8.86
C SER A 124 -9.51 -5.09 -8.42
N MET A 125 -8.60 -4.72 -9.32
CA MET A 125 -7.54 -3.76 -9.02
C MET A 125 -8.09 -2.37 -8.66
N ARG A 126 -9.06 -1.88 -9.43
CA ARG A 126 -9.74 -0.61 -9.13
C ARG A 126 -10.50 -0.66 -7.80
N HIS A 127 -11.17 -1.78 -7.51
CA HIS A 127 -11.82 -1.98 -6.22
C HIS A 127 -10.80 -1.94 -5.07
N TRP A 128 -9.70 -2.67 -5.21
CA TRP A 128 -8.61 -2.70 -4.23
C TRP A 128 -8.09 -1.28 -3.95
N LEU A 129 -7.79 -0.50 -5.00
CA LEU A 129 -7.32 0.88 -4.85
C LEU A 129 -8.34 1.73 -4.08
N GLY A 130 -9.63 1.62 -4.41
CA GLY A 130 -10.70 2.35 -3.71
C GLY A 130 -10.78 1.99 -2.21
N VAL A 131 -10.54 0.72 -1.85
CA VAL A 131 -10.48 0.28 -0.44
C VAL A 131 -9.27 0.87 0.28
N MET A 132 -8.13 1.01 -0.41
CA MET A 132 -6.87 1.51 0.15
C MET A 132 -6.71 3.04 0.10
N CYS A 133 -7.67 3.75 -0.46
CA CYS A 133 -7.68 5.22 -0.44
C CYS A 133 -8.37 5.76 0.81
N HIS A 134 -7.82 6.83 1.36
CA HIS A 134 -8.50 7.65 2.35
C HIS A 134 -9.62 8.48 1.71
N PRO A 135 -10.58 9.02 2.50
CA PRO A 135 -11.63 9.87 1.97
C PRO A 135 -11.14 11.19 1.36
N ASP A 136 -9.87 11.57 1.59
CA ASP A 136 -9.22 12.71 0.90
C ASP A 136 -8.90 12.42 -0.56
N GLY A 137 -9.10 11.18 -1.02
CA GLY A 137 -8.87 10.72 -2.38
C GLY A 137 -7.46 10.20 -2.64
N GLU A 138 -6.57 10.25 -1.66
CA GLU A 138 -5.19 9.79 -1.78
C GLU A 138 -4.98 8.42 -1.14
N VAL A 139 -3.92 7.73 -1.58
CA VAL A 139 -3.54 6.40 -1.10
C VAL A 139 -3.11 6.42 0.37
N SER A 140 -3.35 5.31 1.07
CA SER A 140 -2.78 5.05 2.39
C SER A 140 -1.29 4.71 2.30
N PHE A 141 -0.56 4.94 3.41
CA PHE A 141 0.90 4.76 3.46
C PHE A 141 1.28 3.44 4.14
N PHE A 142 1.25 2.36 3.37
CA PHE A 142 1.77 1.05 3.76
C PHE A 142 2.90 0.66 2.82
N ASN A 143 3.97 0.08 3.37
CA ASN A 143 5.17 -0.21 2.60
C ASN A 143 5.71 1.06 1.90
N ASP A 144 6.45 0.95 0.81
CA ASP A 144 6.89 2.12 0.05
C ASP A 144 5.70 2.80 -0.62
N SER A 145 5.19 3.85 -0.01
CA SER A 145 4.09 4.65 -0.55
C SER A 145 4.33 6.14 -0.33
N ALA A 146 4.05 6.91 -1.37
CA ALA A 146 4.09 8.37 -1.40
C ALA A 146 3.10 8.88 -2.45
N ILE A 147 2.58 10.08 -2.26
CA ILE A 147 1.74 10.78 -3.23
C ILE A 147 2.62 11.32 -4.37
N GLY A 148 2.08 11.47 -5.57
CA GLY A 148 2.70 12.13 -6.71
C GLY A 148 3.72 11.29 -7.49
N VAL A 149 4.00 10.04 -7.10
CA VAL A 149 4.83 9.10 -7.88
C VAL A 149 3.96 8.35 -8.90
N ALA A 150 2.86 7.78 -8.44
CA ALA A 150 1.83 7.21 -9.32
C ALA A 150 0.81 8.29 -9.70
N PRO A 151 0.04 8.12 -10.79
CA PRO A 151 -1.14 8.94 -11.04
C PRO A 151 -2.11 8.88 -9.86
N ALA A 152 -2.78 10.00 -9.56
CA ALA A 152 -3.77 10.04 -8.50
C ALA A 152 -4.91 9.03 -8.75
N PRO A 153 -5.49 8.42 -7.69
CA PRO A 153 -6.59 7.47 -7.85
C PRO A 153 -7.76 7.99 -8.71
N ALA A 154 -8.09 9.27 -8.57
CA ALA A 154 -9.12 9.91 -9.39
C ALA A 154 -8.75 9.99 -10.88
N GLU A 155 -7.48 10.16 -11.21
CA GLU A 155 -7.00 10.17 -12.60
C GLU A 155 -7.07 8.77 -13.24
N LEU A 156 -6.71 7.74 -12.47
CA LEU A 156 -6.82 6.34 -12.90
C LEU A 156 -8.28 5.95 -13.12
N ASP A 157 -9.19 6.39 -12.22
CA ASP A 157 -10.62 6.14 -12.38
C ASP A 157 -11.19 6.87 -13.60
N ALA A 158 -10.82 8.13 -13.81
CA ALA A 158 -11.18 8.90 -15.00
C ALA A 158 -10.63 8.25 -16.29
N TYR A 159 -9.42 7.67 -16.25
CA TYR A 159 -8.87 6.92 -17.36
C TYR A 159 -9.69 5.66 -17.66
N ALA A 160 -10.02 4.88 -16.64
CA ALA A 160 -10.87 3.69 -16.76
C ALA A 160 -12.26 4.04 -17.33
N GLN A 161 -12.86 5.15 -16.88
CA GLN A 161 -14.16 5.63 -17.40
C GLN A 161 -14.07 6.00 -18.90
N ARG A 162 -13.01 6.70 -19.33
CA ARG A 162 -12.78 6.98 -20.76
C ARG A 162 -12.64 5.69 -21.58
N LEU A 163 -12.13 4.61 -20.99
CA LEU A 163 -12.12 3.27 -21.59
C LEU A 163 -13.48 2.56 -21.48
N GLY A 164 -14.53 3.18 -20.96
CA GLY A 164 -15.85 2.55 -20.83
C GLY A 164 -15.90 1.39 -19.85
N LEU A 165 -15.01 1.36 -18.85
CA LEU A 165 -14.94 0.28 -17.84
C LEU A 165 -15.92 0.50 -16.66
N GLY A 166 -16.81 1.45 -16.77
CA GLY A 166 -17.82 1.75 -15.75
C GLY A 166 -17.24 2.39 -14.49
N MET A 167 -18.09 2.54 -13.48
CA MET A 167 -17.70 3.06 -12.16
C MET A 167 -17.52 1.91 -11.17
N ILE A 168 -16.61 2.07 -10.23
CA ILE A 168 -16.47 1.18 -9.08
C ILE A 168 -17.21 1.81 -7.89
N PRO A 169 -18.07 1.07 -7.19
CA PRO A 169 -18.70 1.55 -5.98
C PRO A 169 -17.68 1.98 -4.93
N GLN A 170 -17.92 3.11 -4.29
CA GLN A 170 -17.13 3.52 -3.14
C GLN A 170 -17.38 2.59 -1.95
N PRO A 171 -16.36 2.31 -1.11
CA PRO A 171 -16.55 1.54 0.10
C PRO A 171 -17.62 2.17 1.00
N ALA A 172 -18.57 1.36 1.45
CA ALA A 172 -19.63 1.76 2.37
C ALA A 172 -19.22 1.53 3.84
N ASP A 173 -20.06 2.00 4.77
CA ASP A 173 -19.93 1.65 6.19
C ASP A 173 -19.92 0.13 6.36
N GLY A 174 -19.09 -0.34 7.29
CA GLY A 174 -18.84 -1.74 7.54
C GLY A 174 -17.36 -2.09 7.52
N CYS A 175 -17.08 -3.35 7.23
CA CYS A 175 -15.72 -3.89 7.18
C CYS A 175 -15.49 -4.57 5.83
N THR A 176 -14.47 -4.14 5.11
CA THR A 176 -14.02 -4.76 3.86
C THR A 176 -12.65 -5.41 4.08
N LEU A 177 -12.57 -6.71 3.86
CA LEU A 177 -11.31 -7.47 3.90
C LEU A 177 -10.78 -7.69 2.48
N LEU A 178 -9.56 -7.29 2.24
CA LEU A 178 -8.74 -7.69 1.09
C LEU A 178 -7.91 -8.91 1.52
N ALA A 179 -8.44 -10.09 1.27
CA ALA A 179 -8.02 -11.33 1.96
C ALA A 179 -6.60 -11.77 1.62
N GLU A 180 -6.19 -11.64 0.35
CA GLU A 180 -4.89 -12.10 -0.15
C GLU A 180 -3.77 -11.09 0.11
N SER A 181 -4.06 -9.81 -0.09
CA SER A 181 -3.10 -8.75 0.24
C SER A 181 -3.03 -8.47 1.74
N GLY A 182 -4.10 -8.79 2.49
CA GLY A 182 -4.13 -8.72 3.94
C GLY A 182 -4.41 -7.32 4.49
N PHE A 183 -5.19 -6.51 3.79
CA PHE A 183 -5.65 -5.22 4.31
C PHE A 183 -7.11 -5.26 4.73
N VAL A 184 -7.44 -4.46 5.73
CA VAL A 184 -8.81 -4.29 6.22
C VAL A 184 -9.15 -2.81 6.24
N ARG A 185 -10.29 -2.46 5.62
CA ARG A 185 -10.92 -1.16 5.78
C ARG A 185 -12.12 -1.30 6.71
N MET A 186 -12.14 -0.55 7.78
CA MET A 186 -13.29 -0.39 8.69
C MET A 186 -13.84 1.03 8.53
N GLN A 187 -15.14 1.17 8.36
CA GLN A 187 -15.80 2.46 8.22
C GLN A 187 -17.06 2.51 9.07
N ALA A 188 -17.18 3.52 9.92
CA ALA A 188 -18.35 3.75 10.77
C ALA A 188 -18.58 5.25 10.97
N GLY A 189 -19.66 5.78 10.39
CA GLY A 189 -19.98 7.19 10.44
C GLY A 189 -18.86 8.06 9.85
N PRO A 190 -18.23 8.98 10.64
CA PRO A 190 -17.19 9.88 10.14
C PRO A 190 -15.82 9.20 9.99
N ALA A 191 -15.65 8.01 10.54
CA ALA A 191 -14.36 7.37 10.69
C ALA A 191 -14.07 6.33 9.61
N VAL A 192 -12.85 6.39 9.07
CA VAL A 192 -12.27 5.37 8.21
C VAL A 192 -10.94 4.93 8.80
N VAL A 193 -10.81 3.64 9.09
CA VAL A 193 -9.57 2.98 9.52
C VAL A 193 -9.13 2.02 8.42
N ILE A 194 -7.87 2.11 8.00
CA ILE A 194 -7.24 1.13 7.11
C ILE A 194 -6.12 0.46 7.91
N ALA A 195 -6.14 -0.87 8.00
CA ALA A 195 -5.19 -1.65 8.81
C ALA A 195 -4.51 -2.74 7.99
N ASP A 196 -3.23 -2.95 8.25
CA ASP A 196 -2.44 -4.06 7.73
C ASP A 196 -2.58 -5.29 8.66
N VAL A 197 -3.14 -6.37 8.14
CA VAL A 197 -3.24 -7.68 8.79
C VAL A 197 -2.67 -8.78 7.87
N GLY A 198 -1.81 -8.38 6.97
CA GLY A 198 -1.21 -9.19 5.92
C GLY A 198 0.25 -9.56 6.15
N PRO A 199 0.78 -10.46 5.34
CA PRO A 199 2.21 -10.78 5.34
C PRO A 199 3.04 -9.66 4.67
N VAL A 200 4.32 -9.62 5.03
CA VAL A 200 5.29 -8.60 4.62
C VAL A 200 5.74 -8.82 3.17
N GLY A 201 4.90 -8.52 2.19
CA GLY A 201 5.23 -8.64 0.77
C GLY A 201 5.52 -10.06 0.28
N PRO A 202 5.94 -10.24 -0.98
CA PRO A 202 6.31 -11.52 -1.54
C PRO A 202 7.65 -12.02 -0.99
N ASP A 203 7.78 -13.36 -0.81
CA ASP A 203 8.93 -13.96 -0.14
C ASP A 203 10.26 -13.71 -0.85
N TYR A 204 10.27 -13.71 -2.15
CA TYR A 204 11.49 -13.56 -2.96
C TYR A 204 11.81 -12.12 -3.35
N LEU A 205 10.86 -11.17 -3.18
CA LEU A 205 11.01 -9.78 -3.61
C LEU A 205 10.46 -8.78 -2.57
N PRO A 206 11.06 -8.68 -1.37
CA PRO A 206 10.59 -7.78 -0.31
C PRO A 206 11.16 -6.35 -0.44
N GLY A 207 11.51 -5.90 -1.64
CA GLY A 207 12.24 -4.64 -1.85
C GLY A 207 11.52 -3.42 -1.29
N HIS A 208 10.22 -3.38 -1.45
CA HIS A 208 9.38 -2.27 -1.03
C HIS A 208 8.72 -2.46 0.34
N ALA A 209 8.95 -3.59 1.00
CA ALA A 209 8.33 -3.94 2.27
C ALA A 209 8.93 -3.18 3.46
N HIS A 210 8.07 -2.86 4.44
CA HIS A 210 8.40 -2.27 5.72
C HIS A 210 8.16 -3.26 6.87
N ALA A 211 8.63 -2.92 8.06
CA ALA A 211 8.31 -3.65 9.29
C ALA A 211 7.05 -3.04 9.94
N ASP A 212 5.95 -3.01 9.20
CA ASP A 212 4.72 -2.29 9.51
C ASP A 212 3.52 -3.19 9.84
N THR A 213 3.75 -4.48 10.05
CA THR A 213 2.69 -5.45 10.37
C THR A 213 1.86 -5.00 11.57
N LEU A 214 0.53 -5.06 11.41
CA LEU A 214 -0.50 -4.54 12.31
C LEU A 214 -0.48 -3.01 12.48
N SER A 215 0.13 -2.27 11.57
CA SER A 215 -0.05 -0.82 11.51
C SER A 215 -1.42 -0.45 10.95
N PHE A 216 -1.82 0.79 11.19
CA PHE A 216 -3.08 1.32 10.68
C PHE A 216 -3.01 2.83 10.49
N GLU A 217 -3.92 3.36 9.69
CA GLU A 217 -4.17 4.78 9.51
C GLU A 217 -5.63 5.11 9.83
N LEU A 218 -5.91 6.35 10.24
CA LEU A 218 -7.26 6.82 10.60
C LEU A 218 -7.55 8.15 9.91
N SER A 219 -8.75 8.24 9.32
CA SER A 219 -9.36 9.51 8.91
C SER A 219 -10.68 9.76 9.64
N LEU A 220 -10.96 11.02 9.95
CA LEU A 220 -12.24 11.52 10.50
C LEU A 220 -12.76 12.67 9.63
N ASP A 221 -14.04 12.63 9.28
CA ASP A 221 -14.71 13.62 8.43
C ASP A 221 -13.90 13.95 7.16
N GLY A 222 -13.34 12.94 6.52
CA GLY A 222 -12.58 13.10 5.28
C GLY A 222 -11.12 13.56 5.45
N LYS A 223 -10.63 13.77 6.68
CA LYS A 223 -9.27 14.25 6.95
C LYS A 223 -8.47 13.20 7.71
N ARG A 224 -7.21 13.04 7.35
CA ARG A 224 -6.29 12.14 8.07
C ARG A 224 -6.05 12.64 9.49
N VAL A 225 -6.01 11.71 10.43
CA VAL A 225 -5.72 11.96 11.85
C VAL A 225 -4.49 11.19 12.29
N LEU A 226 -4.43 9.91 11.95
CA LEU A 226 -3.24 9.06 12.14
C LEU A 226 -2.71 8.63 10.78
N VAL A 227 -1.40 8.75 10.59
CA VAL A 227 -0.69 8.46 9.35
C VAL A 227 0.53 7.59 9.63
N ASN A 228 0.90 6.72 8.72
CA ASN A 228 2.24 6.12 8.70
C ASN A 228 3.24 7.11 8.09
N SER A 229 4.53 6.96 8.36
CA SER A 229 5.50 8.02 8.02
C SER A 229 5.64 8.31 6.53
N GLY A 230 5.28 7.39 5.65
CA GLY A 230 5.51 7.50 4.22
C GLY A 230 6.96 7.25 3.83
N THR A 231 7.26 7.43 2.54
CA THR A 231 8.58 7.19 1.93
C THR A 231 9.07 8.41 1.19
N SER A 232 10.19 9.02 1.60
CA SER A 232 10.74 10.22 0.97
C SER A 232 11.94 9.97 0.09
N GLU A 233 12.62 8.83 0.24
CA GLU A 233 13.86 8.53 -0.47
C GLU A 233 14.09 7.03 -0.61
N TYR A 234 14.82 6.66 -1.65
CA TYR A 234 15.44 5.36 -1.79
C TYR A 234 16.94 5.45 -1.53
N GLY A 235 17.59 4.33 -1.25
CA GLY A 235 19.01 4.25 -0.97
C GLY A 235 19.33 3.45 0.28
N ILE A 236 20.50 3.70 0.88
CA ILE A 236 21.02 2.98 2.05
C ILE A 236 21.20 3.91 3.27
N GLY A 237 20.61 5.11 3.21
CA GLY A 237 20.70 6.11 4.27
C GLY A 237 19.97 5.72 5.55
N ALA A 238 20.31 6.37 6.65
CA ALA A 238 19.68 6.15 7.95
C ALA A 238 18.18 6.51 7.92
N GLU A 239 17.81 7.55 7.16
CA GLU A 239 16.41 7.98 7.03
C GLU A 239 15.59 6.93 6.28
N ARG A 240 16.09 6.36 5.19
CA ARG A 240 15.44 5.25 4.50
C ARG A 240 15.19 4.07 5.45
N LEU A 241 16.19 3.70 6.25
CA LEU A 241 16.06 2.61 7.21
C LEU A 241 15.04 2.94 8.31
N ARG A 242 15.03 4.20 8.81
CA ARG A 242 14.05 4.67 9.78
C ARG A 242 12.62 4.55 9.24
N GLN A 243 12.37 5.02 8.00
CA GLN A 243 11.04 4.97 7.38
C GLN A 243 10.53 3.54 7.18
N ARG A 244 11.41 2.57 7.06
CA ARG A 244 11.06 1.15 6.94
C ARG A 244 10.91 0.43 8.28
N GLY A 245 11.41 1.01 9.36
CA GLY A 245 11.36 0.44 10.70
C GLY A 245 9.98 0.53 11.35
N THR A 246 9.72 -0.33 12.31
CA THR A 246 8.43 -0.41 13.02
C THR A 246 8.07 0.90 13.72
N GLU A 247 9.05 1.63 14.26
CA GLU A 247 8.82 2.91 14.94
C GLU A 247 8.26 4.02 14.03
N ALA A 248 8.35 3.87 12.71
CA ALA A 248 7.81 4.82 11.74
C ALA A 248 6.33 4.58 11.40
N HIS A 249 5.70 3.58 12.02
CA HIS A 249 4.34 3.16 11.73
C HIS A 249 3.50 3.10 13.00
N ASN A 250 2.18 3.15 12.85
CA ASN A 250 1.24 3.05 13.97
C ASN A 250 1.12 1.59 14.44
N THR A 251 2.20 1.03 14.99
CA THR A 251 2.27 -0.35 15.48
C THR A 251 3.26 -0.48 16.66
N VAL A 252 3.64 -1.69 17.04
CA VAL A 252 4.37 -1.99 18.27
C VAL A 252 5.77 -2.53 18.00
N THR A 253 6.77 -2.01 18.72
CA THR A 253 8.07 -2.70 18.92
C THR A 253 8.06 -3.47 20.23
N VAL A 254 8.83 -4.55 20.32
CA VAL A 254 9.03 -5.33 21.54
C VAL A 254 10.51 -5.39 21.90
N GLY A 255 10.87 -4.93 23.10
CA GLY A 255 12.26 -4.85 23.53
C GLY A 255 13.13 -3.98 22.63
N GLY A 256 12.57 -2.97 21.96
CA GLY A 256 13.28 -2.11 21.01
C GLY A 256 13.58 -2.74 19.64
N HIS A 257 12.95 -3.88 19.33
CA HIS A 257 13.12 -4.55 18.04
C HIS A 257 11.95 -4.30 17.10
N ASP A 258 12.23 -4.23 15.80
CA ASP A 258 11.24 -4.17 14.74
C ASP A 258 10.45 -5.51 14.63
N SER A 259 9.23 -5.48 14.09
CA SER A 259 8.41 -6.67 13.82
C SER A 259 9.06 -7.57 12.77
N SER A 260 9.75 -7.00 11.81
CA SER A 260 10.50 -7.69 10.75
C SER A 260 11.91 -7.11 10.65
N GLU A 261 12.87 -7.90 10.19
CA GLU A 261 14.27 -7.45 10.10
C GLU A 261 14.54 -6.72 8.79
N VAL A 262 14.21 -5.44 8.74
CA VAL A 262 14.55 -4.56 7.62
C VAL A 262 16.01 -4.13 7.71
N TRP A 263 16.74 -4.14 6.58
CA TRP A 263 18.12 -3.70 6.51
C TRP A 263 18.50 -3.23 5.11
N GLY A 264 19.51 -2.36 5.01
CA GLY A 264 19.83 -1.71 3.75
C GLY A 264 18.64 -0.97 3.15
N GLY A 265 18.68 -0.69 1.86
CA GLY A 265 17.60 0.04 1.18
C GLY A 265 16.37 -0.80 0.85
N PHE A 266 16.57 -2.12 0.55
CA PHE A 266 15.57 -2.98 -0.09
C PHE A 266 15.59 -4.43 0.41
N ARG A 267 16.09 -4.68 1.62
CA ARG A 267 16.25 -6.03 2.16
C ARG A 267 15.41 -6.23 3.41
N VAL A 268 14.80 -7.41 3.51
CA VAL A 268 14.12 -7.90 4.71
C VAL A 268 14.57 -9.34 4.96
N ALA A 269 15.03 -9.62 6.19
CA ALA A 269 15.43 -10.96 6.59
C ALA A 269 14.23 -11.72 7.20
N ARG A 270 14.22 -11.97 8.53
CA ARG A 270 13.09 -12.64 9.20
C ARG A 270 11.88 -11.72 9.23
N ARG A 271 10.72 -12.24 8.84
CA ARG A 271 9.49 -11.47 8.62
C ARG A 271 8.42 -11.90 9.60
N ALA A 272 7.65 -10.93 10.06
CA ALA A 272 6.42 -11.18 10.77
C ALA A 272 5.43 -11.94 9.87
N GLN A 273 4.82 -12.99 10.42
CA GLN A 273 3.71 -13.68 9.78
C GLN A 273 2.44 -13.41 10.59
N PRO A 274 1.39 -12.87 9.96
CA PRO A 274 0.11 -12.70 10.64
C PRO A 274 -0.53 -14.06 10.92
N VAL A 275 -1.08 -14.18 12.11
CA VAL A 275 -1.79 -15.39 12.61
C VAL A 275 -3.05 -14.97 13.35
N ASP A 276 -3.99 -15.90 13.52
CA ASP A 276 -5.22 -15.70 14.31
C ASP A 276 -6.02 -14.44 13.92
N ARG A 277 -6.13 -14.19 12.60
CA ARG A 277 -6.93 -13.09 12.07
C ARG A 277 -8.42 -13.39 12.24
N VAL A 278 -9.12 -12.53 12.98
CA VAL A 278 -10.57 -12.62 13.20
C VAL A 278 -11.20 -11.28 12.83
N ILE A 279 -12.22 -11.34 11.98
CA ILE A 279 -12.98 -10.18 11.54
C ILE A 279 -14.45 -10.41 11.84
N ASN A 280 -15.03 -9.51 12.63
CA ASN A 280 -16.47 -9.45 12.87
C ASN A 280 -17.01 -8.20 12.18
N SER A 281 -17.56 -8.40 10.99
CA SER A 281 -18.13 -7.36 10.15
C SER A 281 -19.61 -7.10 10.42
N ASP A 282 -20.31 -8.04 11.08
CA ASP A 282 -21.77 -8.10 11.14
C ASP A 282 -22.32 -7.29 12.34
N GLY A 283 -21.87 -6.06 12.50
CA GLY A 283 -22.43 -5.28 13.59
C GLY A 283 -21.74 -3.96 13.92
N ASN A 284 -22.35 -3.25 14.83
CA ASN A 284 -21.79 -2.12 15.54
C ASN A 284 -21.61 -2.54 17.01
N PRO A 285 -20.36 -2.57 17.52
CA PRO A 285 -19.11 -2.14 16.90
C PRO A 285 -18.51 -3.13 15.88
N ILE A 286 -17.76 -2.61 14.89
CA ILE A 286 -16.89 -3.41 14.01
C ILE A 286 -15.68 -3.85 14.82
N ARG A 287 -15.32 -5.15 14.76
CA ARG A 287 -14.15 -5.68 15.46
C ARG A 287 -13.24 -6.42 14.52
N VAL A 288 -11.96 -6.09 14.59
CA VAL A 288 -10.88 -6.79 13.89
C VAL A 288 -9.82 -7.14 14.89
N SER A 289 -9.29 -8.35 14.83
CA SER A 289 -8.12 -8.74 15.61
C SER A 289 -7.16 -9.57 14.76
N CYS A 290 -5.87 -9.40 15.01
CA CYS A 290 -4.82 -10.18 14.38
C CYS A 290 -3.61 -10.25 15.31
N SER A 291 -2.87 -11.34 15.22
CA SER A 291 -1.57 -11.51 15.87
C SER A 291 -0.47 -11.63 14.82
N HIS A 292 0.78 -11.45 15.20
CA HIS A 292 1.92 -11.84 14.38
C HIS A 292 3.06 -12.41 15.22
N ASP A 293 3.85 -13.29 14.59
CA ASP A 293 4.97 -14.00 15.21
C ASP A 293 6.33 -13.29 15.05
N GLY A 294 6.37 -12.08 14.52
CA GLY A 294 7.60 -11.35 14.19
C GLY A 294 8.61 -11.25 15.33
N PHE A 295 8.14 -11.23 16.58
CA PHE A 295 8.98 -11.21 17.77
C PHE A 295 9.32 -12.61 18.31
N ALA A 296 8.78 -13.68 17.75
CA ALA A 296 9.10 -15.05 18.17
C ALA A 296 10.58 -15.44 17.98
N ARG A 297 11.35 -14.61 17.28
CA ARG A 297 12.82 -14.72 17.17
C ARG A 297 13.56 -14.25 18.42
N LEU A 298 12.92 -13.50 19.32
CA LEU A 298 13.46 -12.98 20.57
C LEU A 298 13.37 -14.02 21.68
N ALA A 299 14.14 -13.82 22.75
CA ALA A 299 14.10 -14.69 23.94
C ALA A 299 12.68 -14.71 24.53
N GLY A 300 12.21 -15.93 24.84
CA GLY A 300 10.84 -16.12 25.35
C GLY A 300 9.74 -16.07 24.28
N ARG A 301 10.10 -15.85 23.00
CA ARG A 301 9.25 -15.96 21.82
C ARG A 301 7.93 -15.16 21.94
N PRO A 302 7.98 -13.85 22.25
CA PRO A 302 6.77 -13.07 22.39
C PRO A 302 6.00 -12.97 21.06
N ILE A 303 4.67 -12.91 21.19
CA ILE A 303 3.71 -12.70 20.09
C ILE A 303 3.01 -11.37 20.34
N HIS A 304 2.91 -10.53 19.33
CA HIS A 304 2.09 -9.34 19.40
C HIS A 304 0.70 -9.63 18.83
N ARG A 305 -0.33 -9.24 19.56
CA ARG A 305 -1.73 -9.23 19.15
C ARG A 305 -2.26 -7.81 19.23
N ARG A 306 -3.02 -7.40 18.22
CA ARG A 306 -3.75 -6.14 18.20
C ARG A 306 -5.22 -6.37 17.92
N ASP A 307 -6.07 -5.73 18.74
CA ASP A 307 -7.51 -5.71 18.58
C ASP A 307 -7.97 -4.28 18.29
N TRP A 308 -8.76 -4.10 17.23
CA TRP A 308 -9.41 -2.83 16.90
C TRP A 308 -10.91 -2.97 17.11
N THR A 309 -11.51 -1.99 17.75
CA THR A 309 -12.98 -1.87 17.91
C THR A 309 -13.39 -0.48 17.45
N LEU A 310 -14.12 -0.41 16.34
CA LEU A 310 -14.60 0.85 15.74
C LEU A 310 -16.10 1.00 15.94
N THR A 311 -16.50 2.17 16.40
CA THR A 311 -17.89 2.63 16.51
C THR A 311 -18.04 3.97 15.77
N PRO A 312 -19.27 4.49 15.53
CA PRO A 312 -19.45 5.82 14.95
C PRO A 312 -18.85 6.98 15.77
N THR A 313 -18.54 6.74 17.04
CA THR A 313 -18.07 7.78 17.98
C THR A 313 -16.70 7.47 18.60
N GLY A 314 -16.04 6.38 18.21
CA GLY A 314 -14.73 6.05 18.80
C GLY A 314 -14.04 4.88 18.16
N LEU A 315 -12.73 4.85 18.33
CA LEU A 315 -11.82 3.75 18.01
C LEU A 315 -11.08 3.32 19.27
N THR A 316 -11.18 2.06 19.62
CA THR A 316 -10.36 1.43 20.67
C THR A 316 -9.36 0.49 20.03
N VAL A 317 -8.08 0.66 20.37
CA VAL A 317 -7.01 -0.24 19.95
C VAL A 317 -6.37 -0.84 21.20
N THR A 318 -6.31 -2.15 21.27
CA THR A 318 -5.66 -2.87 22.37
C THR A 318 -4.49 -3.67 21.83
N ASP A 319 -3.30 -3.39 22.32
CA ASP A 319 -2.09 -4.15 22.07
C ASP A 319 -1.83 -5.13 23.20
N THR A 320 -1.55 -6.37 22.87
CA THR A 320 -1.23 -7.43 23.82
C THR A 320 0.08 -8.12 23.42
N ILE A 321 1.02 -8.21 24.36
CA ILE A 321 2.24 -9.02 24.20
C ILE A 321 2.04 -10.32 24.98
N VAL A 322 1.97 -11.43 24.25
CA VAL A 322 1.92 -12.77 24.82
C VAL A 322 3.35 -13.28 24.95
N GLY A 323 3.88 -13.30 26.17
CA GLY A 323 5.27 -13.63 26.46
C GLY A 323 6.02 -12.48 27.13
N PRO A 324 7.34 -12.62 27.35
CA PRO A 324 8.15 -11.56 27.95
C PRO A 324 8.51 -10.46 26.94
N GLY A 325 8.71 -9.24 27.44
CA GLY A 325 9.19 -8.09 26.68
C GLY A 325 8.38 -6.83 26.98
N GLU A 326 9.04 -5.69 26.85
CA GLU A 326 8.38 -4.38 26.93
C GLU A 326 7.83 -4.03 25.54
N GLY A 327 6.57 -3.64 25.51
CA GLY A 327 5.91 -3.15 24.31
C GLY A 327 5.99 -1.62 24.23
N ARG A 328 6.21 -1.10 23.03
CA ARG A 328 6.13 0.34 22.72
C ARG A 328 5.20 0.50 21.53
N SER A 329 3.98 1.02 21.76
CA SER A 329 2.98 1.30 20.73
C SER A 329 3.13 2.74 20.24
N PHE A 330 3.36 2.91 18.94
CA PHE A 330 3.61 4.22 18.31
C PHE A 330 2.36 4.74 17.62
N TRP A 331 2.19 6.06 17.65
CA TRP A 331 1.04 6.79 17.13
C TRP A 331 1.52 8.05 16.44
N HIS A 332 1.45 8.09 15.11
CA HIS A 332 1.91 9.21 14.28
C HIS A 332 0.74 10.09 13.91
N TRP A 333 0.74 11.29 14.41
CA TRP A 333 -0.34 12.26 14.18
C TRP A 333 -0.11 13.03 12.88
N MET A 334 -1.19 13.34 12.19
CA MET A 334 -1.13 14.22 11.03
C MET A 334 -0.52 15.57 11.43
N PRO A 335 0.35 16.19 10.61
CA PRO A 335 0.91 17.51 10.91
C PRO A 335 -0.13 18.53 11.38
N GLY A 336 0.18 19.22 12.48
CA GLY A 336 -0.72 20.18 13.13
C GLY A 336 -1.66 19.59 14.18
N ILE A 337 -1.66 18.28 14.40
CA ILE A 337 -2.37 17.64 15.52
C ILE A 337 -1.39 17.42 16.67
N HIS A 338 -1.70 17.98 17.83
CA HIS A 338 -0.93 17.85 19.06
C HIS A 338 -1.76 17.14 20.13
N VAL A 339 -1.19 16.12 20.76
CA VAL A 339 -1.94 15.21 21.63
C VAL A 339 -1.44 15.25 23.06
N SER A 340 -2.38 15.51 23.97
CA SER A 340 -2.20 15.35 25.40
C SER A 340 -3.34 14.50 25.94
N PRO A 341 -3.09 13.29 26.49
CA PRO A 341 -4.14 12.41 26.97
C PRO A 341 -5.07 13.09 27.98
N GLY A 342 -6.37 12.82 27.84
CA GLY A 342 -7.41 13.43 28.67
C GLY A 342 -7.83 14.83 28.24
N SER A 343 -7.01 15.57 27.49
CA SER A 343 -7.39 16.87 26.96
C SER A 343 -8.10 16.75 25.60
N PRO A 344 -9.13 17.55 25.35
CA PRO A 344 -9.80 17.58 24.05
C PRO A 344 -8.89 18.25 23.00
N ILE A 345 -8.82 17.63 21.81
CA ILE A 345 -8.10 18.11 20.64
C ILE A 345 -9.14 18.65 19.67
N ALA A 346 -9.07 19.94 19.31
CA ALA A 346 -9.94 20.50 18.32
C ALA A 346 -9.53 20.04 16.91
N LEU A 347 -10.40 19.30 16.25
CA LEU A 347 -10.36 19.05 14.81
C LEU A 347 -11.34 20.01 14.12
N ALA A 348 -11.26 20.16 12.80
CA ALA A 348 -12.06 21.17 12.09
C ALA A 348 -13.57 21.13 12.41
N ASN A 349 -14.14 19.94 12.57
CA ASN A 349 -15.58 19.74 12.79
C ASN A 349 -15.90 18.95 14.06
N ARG A 350 -14.88 18.51 14.81
CA ARG A 350 -15.05 17.62 15.97
C ARG A 350 -14.05 17.93 17.08
N SER A 351 -14.39 17.41 18.25
CA SER A 351 -13.44 17.27 19.35
C SER A 351 -13.00 15.83 19.43
N LEU A 352 -11.69 15.60 19.45
CA LEU A 352 -11.09 14.28 19.66
C LEU A 352 -10.50 14.21 21.07
N ARG A 353 -10.77 13.13 21.79
CA ARG A 353 -10.15 12.82 23.09
C ARG A 353 -9.38 11.52 23.00
N VAL A 354 -8.18 11.52 23.55
CA VAL A 354 -7.34 10.31 23.65
C VAL A 354 -7.22 9.92 25.11
N SER A 355 -7.47 8.64 25.41
CA SER A 355 -7.22 8.06 26.73
C SER A 355 -6.35 6.81 26.60
N VAL A 356 -5.52 6.56 27.61
CA VAL A 356 -4.52 5.49 27.61
C VAL A 356 -4.63 4.72 28.91
N ASN A 357 -4.70 3.41 28.81
CA ASN A 357 -4.76 2.50 29.96
C ASN A 357 -3.67 1.43 29.84
N GLY A 358 -2.98 1.14 30.94
CA GLY A 358 -1.97 0.10 31.03
C GLY A 358 -0.60 0.48 30.45
N ALA A 359 -0.36 1.76 30.13
CA ALA A 359 0.90 2.24 29.56
C ALA A 359 1.27 3.62 30.07
N ALA A 360 2.56 3.93 30.08
CA ALA A 360 3.07 5.29 30.17
C ALA A 360 3.03 5.95 28.79
N TRP A 361 2.54 7.20 28.74
CA TRP A 361 2.42 7.94 27.50
C TRP A 361 3.45 9.04 27.41
N SER A 362 4.13 9.13 26.28
CA SER A 362 5.04 10.22 25.95
C SER A 362 4.80 10.72 24.54
N THR A 363 5.18 11.96 24.26
CA THR A 363 5.11 12.58 22.95
C THR A 363 6.48 13.10 22.55
N GLY A 364 6.76 13.14 21.26
CA GLY A 364 8.00 13.64 20.69
C GLY A 364 7.82 14.06 19.24
N SER A 365 8.80 14.79 18.73
CA SER A 365 8.83 15.19 17.33
C SER A 365 9.11 13.99 16.42
N SER A 366 8.49 13.99 15.25
CA SER A 366 8.70 13.04 14.18
C SER A 366 8.52 13.73 12.82
N THR A 367 8.54 12.96 11.75
CA THR A 367 8.36 13.45 10.40
C THR A 367 7.39 12.59 9.61
N TRP A 368 6.57 13.25 8.80
CA TRP A 368 5.70 12.65 7.82
C TRP A 368 6.18 13.00 6.41
N HIS A 369 6.13 12.06 5.50
CA HIS A 369 6.65 12.17 4.15
C HIS A 369 5.53 11.88 3.13
N PRO A 370 4.69 12.88 2.80
CA PRO A 370 3.60 12.69 1.86
C PRO A 370 4.08 12.41 0.44
N GLU A 371 5.23 12.96 0.07
CA GLU A 371 5.81 12.87 -1.28
C GLU A 371 7.32 12.59 -1.19
N PHE A 372 7.90 12.08 -2.27
CA PHE A 372 9.36 11.93 -2.36
C PHE A 372 10.06 13.30 -2.22
N GLY A 373 11.08 13.33 -1.36
CA GLY A 373 11.84 14.54 -1.07
C GLY A 373 11.13 15.55 -0.17
N VAL A 374 9.87 15.31 0.22
CA VAL A 374 9.11 16.18 1.12
C VAL A 374 9.18 15.67 2.55
N LEU A 375 9.47 16.57 3.48
CA LEU A 375 9.51 16.32 4.91
C LEU A 375 8.62 17.33 5.61
N MET A 376 7.63 16.85 6.35
CA MET A 376 6.76 17.66 7.21
C MET A 376 6.93 17.22 8.65
N SER A 377 7.20 18.19 9.54
CA SER A 377 7.26 17.91 10.98
C SER A 377 5.88 17.50 11.49
N ASN A 378 5.84 16.44 12.27
CA ASN A 378 4.64 15.99 12.97
C ASN A 378 4.96 15.55 14.40
N GLU A 379 3.93 15.21 15.16
CA GLU A 379 4.05 14.63 16.48
C GLU A 379 3.92 13.12 16.42
N ARG A 380 4.77 12.42 17.17
CA ARG A 380 4.66 10.99 17.44
C ARG A 380 4.45 10.78 18.92
N SER A 381 3.43 10.01 19.28
CA SER A 381 3.23 9.54 20.63
C SER A 381 3.68 8.10 20.79
N CYS A 382 4.08 7.74 22.01
CA CYS A 382 4.48 6.39 22.37
C CYS A 382 3.79 5.98 23.66
N ALA A 383 3.07 4.85 23.64
CA ALA A 383 2.55 4.18 24.81
C ALA A 383 3.49 3.02 25.17
N GLU A 384 4.23 3.16 26.26
CA GLU A 384 5.20 2.18 26.74
C GLU A 384 4.59 1.33 27.87
N PHE A 385 4.62 0.02 27.71
CA PHE A 385 3.98 -0.91 28.64
C PHE A 385 4.84 -2.16 28.87
N SER A 386 4.93 -2.54 30.15
CA SER A 386 5.58 -3.79 30.60
C SER A 386 4.58 -4.82 31.08
N GLY A 387 3.29 -4.44 31.17
CA GLY A 387 2.17 -5.32 31.44
C GLY A 387 1.76 -6.12 30.20
N ARG A 388 0.74 -6.98 30.38
CA ARG A 388 0.24 -7.81 29.27
C ARG A 388 -0.34 -7.01 28.12
N ASN A 389 -1.00 -5.90 28.39
CA ASN A 389 -1.70 -5.11 27.39
C ASN A 389 -1.65 -3.61 27.66
N CYS A 390 -1.78 -2.86 26.58
CA CYS A 390 -2.02 -1.44 26.52
C CYS A 390 -3.29 -1.19 25.72
N THR A 391 -4.16 -0.29 26.19
CA THR A 391 -5.36 0.12 25.45
C THR A 391 -5.35 1.62 25.23
N VAL A 392 -5.48 2.04 23.99
CA VAL A 392 -5.66 3.44 23.61
C VAL A 392 -7.04 3.61 23.01
N CYS A 393 -7.80 4.57 23.56
CA CYS A 393 -9.12 4.92 23.07
C CYS A 393 -9.11 6.31 22.48
N LEU A 394 -9.65 6.45 21.28
CA LEU A 394 -9.93 7.71 20.59
C LEU A 394 -11.44 7.89 20.55
N GLU A 395 -11.95 8.95 21.16
CA GLU A 395 -13.38 9.28 21.18
C GLU A 395 -13.58 10.65 20.54
N TRP A 396 -14.58 10.76 19.69
CA TRP A 396 -14.92 11.99 19.00
C TRP A 396 -16.40 12.37 19.13
N THR A 397 -16.64 13.67 19.26
CA THR A 397 -17.98 14.27 19.42
C THR A 397 -18.21 15.38 18.41
#